data_47cf5d511b893fc53a16536f804cb58c
#
_entry.id   47cf5d511b893fc53a16536f804cb58c
#
_cell.length_a   1.000
_cell.length_b   1.000
_cell.length_c   1.000
_cell.angle_alpha   90.00
_cell.angle_beta   90.00
_cell.angle_gamma   90.00
#
_symmetry.space_group_name_H-M   'P 1'
#
loop_
_entity.id
_entity.type
_entity.pdbx_description
1 polymer ?
#
loop_
_entity_poly.entity_id
_entity_poly.type
_entity_poly.pdbx_seq_one_letter_code
_entity_poly.pdbx_strand_id
1 'polypeptide(L)'
;MKLNIIDVYSLPQDYFDDLMVRMAHHSTAIEGNTLTQGETKSVLIDGYVPRAINLRELNEVLNYKSFTKHMVEYLHNDREISTGLIKEIHGILCHEAIESVPGRFKTQPNMVIGADFIPSPPYRVPMDMENWVLDLKVQLDNAKNERDIVEAVCRQHFAFERIHPFSDGNGRVGRALLVYSCLQNGIVPIVIPVKQKQRYISCLNDMDLEGMVEFSFELMTEEKLRLEAFGVNLGD
;
A
#
# COMPACT_ATOMS: atom_id res chain seq x y z
N MET A 1 -4.09 -14.00 -14.67
CA MET A 1 -3.06 -15.06 -14.63
C MET A 1 -2.00 -14.63 -13.62
N LYS A 2 -1.75 -15.39 -12.56
CA LYS A 2 -0.64 -15.09 -11.63
C LYS A 2 0.68 -15.43 -12.32
N LEU A 3 1.65 -14.53 -12.33
CA LEU A 3 2.95 -14.76 -12.99
C LEU A 3 3.87 -15.70 -12.18
N ASN A 4 3.63 -15.85 -10.87
CA ASN A 4 4.42 -16.68 -9.95
C ASN A 4 5.94 -16.42 -9.99
N ILE A 5 6.36 -15.16 -10.19
CA ILE A 5 7.77 -14.76 -10.03
C ILE A 5 8.20 -14.98 -8.58
N ILE A 6 7.27 -14.73 -7.64
CA ILE A 6 7.41 -15.11 -6.24
C ILE A 6 6.26 -16.02 -5.82
N ASP A 7 6.55 -17.03 -5.03
CA ASP A 7 5.55 -17.79 -4.30
C ASP A 7 5.38 -17.20 -2.90
N VAL A 8 4.31 -16.43 -2.71
CA VAL A 8 4.01 -15.76 -1.43
C VAL A 8 3.93 -16.74 -0.26
N TYR A 9 3.51 -17.98 -0.52
CA TYR A 9 3.38 -19.03 0.50
C TYR A 9 4.71 -19.59 0.98
N SER A 10 5.77 -19.41 0.20
CA SER A 10 7.12 -19.87 0.53
C SER A 10 8.01 -18.76 1.10
N LEU A 11 7.53 -17.53 1.20
CA LEU A 11 8.33 -16.42 1.71
C LEU A 11 8.65 -16.60 3.21
N PRO A 12 9.93 -16.39 3.62
CA PRO A 12 10.33 -16.52 5.01
C PRO A 12 9.63 -15.50 5.93
N GLN A 13 9.38 -15.90 7.19
CA GLN A 13 8.80 -15.00 8.19
C GLN A 13 9.66 -13.75 8.40
N ASP A 14 10.99 -13.90 8.41
CA ASP A 14 11.94 -12.79 8.58
C ASP A 14 11.79 -11.74 7.46
N TYR A 15 11.47 -12.17 6.23
CA TYR A 15 11.17 -11.26 5.13
C TYR A 15 9.85 -10.51 5.38
N PHE A 16 8.81 -11.19 5.85
CA PHE A 16 7.55 -10.51 6.19
C PHE A 16 7.71 -9.51 7.34
N ASP A 17 8.55 -9.82 8.31
CA ASP A 17 8.88 -8.92 9.41
C ASP A 17 9.64 -7.67 8.90
N ASP A 18 10.61 -7.84 8.00
CA ASP A 18 11.31 -6.74 7.33
C ASP A 18 10.34 -5.91 6.46
N LEU A 19 9.52 -6.57 5.66
CA LEU A 19 8.50 -5.92 4.81
C LEU A 19 7.53 -5.11 5.66
N MET A 20 7.05 -5.65 6.78
CA MET A 20 6.16 -4.97 7.74
C MET A 20 6.81 -3.69 8.28
N VAL A 21 8.07 -3.76 8.74
CA VAL A 21 8.79 -2.60 9.28
C VAL A 21 8.95 -1.51 8.21
N ARG A 22 9.30 -1.89 6.98
CA ARG A 22 9.47 -0.94 5.87
C ARG A 22 8.15 -0.32 5.44
N MET A 23 7.10 -1.11 5.26
CA MET A 23 5.76 -0.61 4.94
C MET A 23 5.30 0.39 6.00
N ALA A 24 5.39 0.00 7.28
CA ALA A 24 4.99 0.86 8.39
C ALA A 24 5.77 2.18 8.38
N HIS A 25 7.12 2.10 8.43
CA HIS A 25 7.95 3.29 8.48
C HIS A 25 7.74 4.20 7.28
N HIS A 26 7.91 3.69 6.06
CA HIS A 26 7.88 4.54 4.88
C HIS A 26 6.50 5.13 4.64
N SER A 27 5.45 4.33 4.75
CA SER A 27 4.11 4.81 4.47
C SER A 27 3.60 5.83 5.50
N THR A 28 3.92 5.65 6.78
CA THR A 28 3.52 6.63 7.80
C THR A 28 4.39 7.89 7.76
N ALA A 29 5.70 7.76 7.48
CA ALA A 29 6.60 8.91 7.35
C ALA A 29 6.29 9.78 6.11
N ILE A 30 5.77 9.20 5.02
CA ILE A 30 5.23 9.98 3.89
C ILE A 30 4.09 10.89 4.36
N GLU A 31 3.26 10.45 5.30
CA GLU A 31 2.16 11.24 5.90
C GLU A 31 2.62 12.16 7.05
N GLY A 32 3.90 12.13 7.42
CA GLY A 32 4.48 13.03 8.42
C GLY A 32 4.74 12.41 9.79
N ASN A 33 4.62 11.08 9.94
CA ASN A 33 5.04 10.37 11.14
C ASN A 33 6.56 10.56 11.38
N THR A 34 6.97 10.74 12.61
CA THR A 34 8.35 11.12 12.97
C THR A 34 9.22 9.96 13.43
N LEU A 35 8.69 8.73 13.49
CA LEU A 35 9.48 7.57 13.87
C LEU A 35 10.49 7.23 12.77
N THR A 36 11.74 7.03 13.18
CA THR A 36 12.76 6.46 12.28
C THR A 36 12.47 4.98 12.01
N GLN A 37 13.07 4.41 10.97
CA GLN A 37 12.92 2.98 10.69
C GLN A 37 13.41 2.08 11.83
N GLY A 38 14.50 2.48 12.53
CA GLY A 38 14.99 1.79 13.72
C GLY A 38 14.00 1.83 14.88
N GLU A 39 13.37 2.99 15.14
CA GLU A 39 12.32 3.12 16.16
C GLU A 39 11.07 2.33 15.78
N THR A 40 10.69 2.31 14.50
CA THR A 40 9.60 1.49 13.97
C THR A 40 9.87 0.00 14.22
N LYS A 41 11.11 -0.48 13.96
CA LYS A 41 11.53 -1.84 14.27
C LYS A 41 11.42 -2.12 15.77
N SER A 42 11.91 -1.22 16.62
CA SER A 42 11.83 -1.39 18.09
C SER A 42 10.38 -1.56 18.56
N VAL A 43 9.44 -0.80 17.99
CA VAL A 43 8.01 -0.92 18.32
C VAL A 43 7.41 -2.24 17.82
N LEU A 44 7.64 -2.59 16.55
CA LEU A 44 6.94 -3.69 15.88
C LEU A 44 7.52 -5.07 16.21
N ILE A 45 8.84 -5.16 16.32
CA ILE A 45 9.59 -6.42 16.47
C ILE A 45 10.08 -6.58 17.91
N ASP A 46 10.79 -5.56 18.44
CA ASP A 46 11.43 -5.68 19.75
C ASP A 46 10.43 -5.43 20.90
N GLY A 47 9.26 -4.85 20.61
CA GLY A 47 8.12 -4.73 21.54
C GLY A 47 8.27 -3.61 22.58
N TYR A 48 9.08 -2.58 22.32
CA TYR A 48 9.23 -1.43 23.23
C TYR A 48 9.20 -0.08 22.50
N VAL A 49 8.83 0.97 23.21
CA VAL A 49 8.78 2.34 22.70
C VAL A 49 10.06 3.06 23.11
N PRO A 50 10.96 3.44 22.19
CA PRO A 50 12.31 3.89 22.50
C PRO A 50 12.39 5.31 23.10
N ARG A 51 11.35 6.13 22.94
CA ARG A 51 11.24 7.50 23.46
C ARG A 51 9.77 7.90 23.64
N ALA A 52 9.52 9.07 24.17
CA ALA A 52 8.17 9.64 24.15
C ALA A 52 7.71 9.87 22.68
N ILE A 53 6.57 9.29 22.31
CA ILE A 53 5.99 9.32 20.97
C ILE A 53 4.55 9.76 21.11
N ASN A 54 4.04 10.51 20.13
CA ASN A 54 2.62 10.84 20.03
C ASN A 54 1.80 9.55 19.86
N LEU A 55 0.71 9.42 20.61
CA LEU A 55 -0.11 8.21 20.60
C LEU A 55 -0.66 7.89 19.19
N ARG A 56 -1.04 8.93 18.43
CA ARG A 56 -1.47 8.77 17.03
C ARG A 56 -0.35 8.15 16.18
N GLU A 57 0.87 8.69 16.26
CA GLU A 57 2.01 8.19 15.50
C GLU A 57 2.36 6.74 15.88
N LEU A 58 2.25 6.40 17.16
CA LEU A 58 2.45 5.03 17.64
C LEU A 58 1.39 4.08 17.07
N ASN A 59 0.11 4.47 17.13
CA ASN A 59 -0.99 3.68 16.57
C ASN A 59 -0.86 3.50 15.06
N GLU A 60 -0.47 4.54 14.32
CA GLU A 60 -0.20 4.44 12.88
C GLU A 60 0.81 3.32 12.55
N VAL A 61 1.86 3.17 13.35
CA VAL A 61 2.87 2.11 13.17
C VAL A 61 2.32 0.76 13.61
N LEU A 62 1.70 0.67 14.80
CA LEU A 62 1.14 -0.59 15.33
C LEU A 62 0.06 -1.18 14.41
N ASN A 63 -0.71 -0.34 13.72
CA ASN A 63 -1.73 -0.77 12.77
C ASN A 63 -1.14 -1.56 11.60
N TYR A 64 0.11 -1.27 11.18
CA TYR A 64 0.80 -2.07 10.16
C TYR A 64 1.12 -3.49 10.63
N LYS A 65 1.36 -3.70 11.93
CA LYS A 65 1.51 -5.07 12.47
C LYS A 65 0.24 -5.88 12.27
N SER A 66 -0.90 -5.27 12.63
CA SER A 66 -2.21 -5.88 12.41
C SER A 66 -2.50 -6.09 10.91
N PHE A 67 -2.21 -5.07 10.09
CA PHE A 67 -2.42 -5.15 8.65
C PHE A 67 -1.60 -6.27 8.01
N THR A 68 -0.31 -6.38 8.31
CA THR A 68 0.56 -7.42 7.71
C THR A 68 0.06 -8.82 8.06
N LYS A 69 -0.36 -9.04 9.30
CA LYS A 69 -0.96 -10.33 9.70
C LYS A 69 -2.21 -10.67 8.86
N HIS A 70 -3.14 -9.73 8.74
CA HIS A 70 -4.35 -9.94 7.93
C HIS A 70 -4.01 -10.05 6.44
N MET A 71 -3.06 -9.26 5.94
CA MET A 71 -2.61 -9.33 4.55
C MET A 71 -2.12 -10.73 4.18
N VAL A 72 -1.30 -11.35 5.02
CA VAL A 72 -0.83 -12.73 4.82
C VAL A 72 -2.02 -13.70 4.82
N GLU A 73 -2.96 -13.56 5.75
CA GLU A 73 -4.17 -14.37 5.79
C GLU A 73 -5.05 -14.18 4.55
N TYR A 74 -5.22 -12.94 4.08
CA TYR A 74 -5.99 -12.65 2.86
C TYR A 74 -5.33 -13.28 1.62
N LEU A 75 -4.01 -13.20 1.50
CA LEU A 75 -3.25 -13.81 0.41
C LEU A 75 -3.39 -15.34 0.44
N HIS A 76 -3.27 -15.97 1.62
CA HIS A 76 -3.44 -17.40 1.79
C HIS A 76 -4.85 -17.91 1.43
N ASN A 77 -5.88 -17.07 1.56
CA ASN A 77 -7.24 -17.38 1.20
C ASN A 77 -7.63 -16.88 -0.21
N ASP A 78 -6.66 -16.47 -1.04
CA ASP A 78 -6.87 -15.90 -2.38
C ASP A 78 -7.95 -14.81 -2.40
N ARG A 79 -8.02 -13.99 -1.34
CA ARG A 79 -9.07 -13.00 -1.17
C ARG A 79 -8.95 -11.88 -2.20
N GLU A 80 -9.86 -11.85 -3.16
CA GLU A 80 -9.89 -10.81 -4.21
C GLU A 80 -10.12 -9.41 -3.63
N ILE A 81 -9.53 -8.40 -4.27
CA ILE A 81 -9.78 -7.00 -3.93
C ILE A 81 -11.24 -6.67 -4.21
N SER A 82 -11.89 -6.08 -3.22
CA SER A 82 -13.28 -5.63 -3.28
C SER A 82 -13.45 -4.36 -2.47
N THR A 83 -14.53 -3.64 -2.66
CA THR A 83 -14.85 -2.46 -1.83
C THR A 83 -14.96 -2.82 -0.34
N GLY A 84 -15.39 -4.04 -0.03
CA GLY A 84 -15.42 -4.59 1.34
C GLY A 84 -14.02 -4.75 1.91
N LEU A 85 -13.09 -5.40 1.17
CA LEU A 85 -11.71 -5.57 1.59
C LEU A 85 -11.00 -4.22 1.75
N ILE A 86 -11.21 -3.28 0.84
CA ILE A 86 -10.62 -1.94 0.93
C ILE A 86 -11.06 -1.21 2.21
N LYS A 87 -12.34 -1.29 2.57
CA LYS A 87 -12.87 -0.73 3.82
C LYS A 87 -12.27 -1.42 5.05
N GLU A 88 -12.08 -2.73 5.00
CA GLU A 88 -11.48 -3.51 6.07
C GLU A 88 -10.00 -3.13 6.26
N ILE A 89 -9.23 -3.03 5.18
CA ILE A 89 -7.83 -2.53 5.21
C ILE A 89 -7.76 -1.13 5.81
N HIS A 90 -8.64 -0.22 5.38
CA HIS A 90 -8.73 1.11 5.99
C HIS A 90 -9.08 1.02 7.48
N GLY A 91 -10.03 0.16 7.86
CA GLY A 91 -10.43 -0.07 9.24
C GLY A 91 -9.25 -0.46 10.13
N ILE A 92 -8.37 -1.34 9.60
CA ILE A 92 -7.18 -1.80 10.31
C ILE A 92 -6.12 -0.69 10.36
N LEU A 93 -5.74 -0.11 9.22
CA LEU A 93 -4.63 0.86 9.13
C LEU A 93 -4.91 2.18 9.83
N CYS A 94 -6.17 2.52 10.04
CA CYS A 94 -6.60 3.80 10.61
C CYS A 94 -7.20 3.67 12.01
N HIS A 95 -7.14 2.48 12.62
CA HIS A 95 -7.67 2.22 13.97
C HIS A 95 -6.99 3.15 14.99
N GLU A 96 -7.78 3.94 15.73
CA GLU A 96 -7.29 4.91 16.73
C GLU A 96 -6.17 5.87 16.25
N ALA A 97 -6.04 6.02 14.93
CA ALA A 97 -5.04 6.88 14.30
C ALA A 97 -5.66 8.07 13.56
N ILE A 98 -6.98 8.10 13.41
CA ILE A 98 -7.75 9.18 12.77
C ILE A 98 -8.97 9.56 13.59
N GLU A 99 -9.48 10.79 13.37
CA GLU A 99 -10.69 11.28 14.06
C GLU A 99 -11.99 10.73 13.44
N SER A 100 -11.97 10.38 12.14
CA SER A 100 -13.12 9.83 11.43
C SER A 100 -13.30 8.34 11.72
N VAL A 101 -14.49 7.80 11.39
CA VAL A 101 -14.79 6.38 11.61
C VAL A 101 -14.00 5.49 10.64
N PRO A 102 -13.08 4.64 11.12
CA PRO A 102 -12.34 3.74 10.26
C PRO A 102 -13.24 2.78 9.49
N GLY A 103 -12.84 2.41 8.27
CA GLY A 103 -13.59 1.45 7.43
C GLY A 103 -14.82 2.01 6.74
N ARG A 104 -15.06 3.33 6.80
CA ARG A 104 -16.22 3.97 6.14
C ARG A 104 -15.78 5.00 5.12
N PHE A 105 -16.42 4.99 3.96
CA PHE A 105 -16.24 6.03 2.96
C PHE A 105 -16.66 7.40 3.53
N LYS A 106 -16.02 8.45 3.03
CA LYS A 106 -16.30 9.83 3.43
C LYS A 106 -17.76 10.22 3.18
N THR A 107 -18.32 11.03 4.08
CA THR A 107 -19.65 11.60 3.97
C THR A 107 -19.64 13.11 3.71
N GLN A 108 -18.45 13.72 3.83
CA GLN A 108 -18.20 15.12 3.54
C GLN A 108 -17.14 15.25 2.44
N PRO A 109 -17.19 16.29 1.61
CA PRO A 109 -16.09 16.58 0.67
C PRO A 109 -14.76 16.74 1.41
N ASN A 110 -13.70 16.26 0.79
CA ASN A 110 -12.33 16.47 1.27
C ASN A 110 -11.47 17.06 0.14
N MET A 111 -10.29 17.53 0.49
CA MET A 111 -9.30 18.05 -0.45
C MET A 111 -7.95 17.41 -0.15
N VAL A 112 -7.13 17.26 -1.19
CA VAL A 112 -5.74 16.83 -1.06
C VAL A 112 -4.86 18.08 -1.08
N ILE A 113 -4.17 18.34 0.02
CA ILE A 113 -3.32 19.54 0.15
C ILE A 113 -2.17 19.47 -0.86
N GLY A 114 -2.05 20.50 -1.69
CA GLY A 114 -1.00 20.59 -2.71
C GLY A 114 -1.31 19.87 -4.02
N ALA A 115 -2.52 19.34 -4.19
CA ALA A 115 -2.95 18.76 -5.46
C ALA A 115 -3.90 19.68 -6.23
N ASP A 116 -3.79 19.65 -7.57
CA ASP A 116 -4.58 20.47 -8.49
C ASP A 116 -5.86 19.78 -8.96
N PHE A 117 -6.39 18.82 -8.20
CA PHE A 117 -7.63 18.13 -8.53
C PHE A 117 -8.61 18.12 -7.37
N ILE A 118 -9.89 17.95 -7.70
CA ILE A 118 -10.97 17.79 -6.72
C ILE A 118 -11.29 16.29 -6.63
N PRO A 119 -11.19 15.67 -5.44
CA PRO A 119 -11.57 14.27 -5.23
C PRO A 119 -13.05 14.01 -5.54
N SER A 120 -13.41 12.74 -5.77
CA SER A 120 -14.80 12.34 -6.00
C SER A 120 -15.71 12.85 -4.88
N PRO A 121 -16.89 13.44 -5.22
CA PRO A 121 -17.83 13.87 -4.19
C PRO A 121 -18.41 12.66 -3.44
N PRO A 122 -18.74 12.80 -2.14
CA PRO A 122 -19.15 11.68 -1.28
C PRO A 122 -20.23 10.76 -1.86
N TYR A 123 -21.21 11.32 -2.53
CA TYR A 123 -22.32 10.55 -3.11
C TYR A 123 -21.89 9.65 -4.28
N ARG A 124 -20.78 9.95 -4.95
CA ARG A 124 -20.23 9.16 -6.06
C ARG A 124 -19.25 8.08 -5.60
N VAL A 125 -18.60 8.27 -4.45
CA VAL A 125 -17.54 7.37 -3.97
C VAL A 125 -17.92 5.88 -4.01
N PRO A 126 -19.11 5.45 -3.57
CA PRO A 126 -19.45 4.02 -3.64
C PRO A 126 -19.38 3.46 -5.06
N MET A 127 -19.96 4.17 -6.04
CA MET A 127 -19.97 3.76 -7.43
C MET A 127 -18.57 3.85 -8.06
N ASP A 128 -17.83 4.93 -7.79
CA ASP A 128 -16.47 5.12 -8.29
C ASP A 128 -15.53 4.01 -7.77
N MET A 129 -15.71 3.56 -6.53
CA MET A 129 -14.91 2.47 -5.96
C MET A 129 -15.32 1.08 -6.49
N GLU A 130 -16.59 0.85 -6.81
CA GLU A 130 -17.01 -0.37 -7.49
C GLU A 130 -16.41 -0.45 -8.91
N ASN A 131 -16.47 0.66 -9.65
CA ASN A 131 -15.82 0.74 -10.97
C ASN A 131 -14.31 0.55 -10.86
N TRP A 132 -13.67 1.15 -9.87
CA TRP A 132 -12.24 0.99 -9.60
C TRP A 132 -11.85 -0.49 -9.42
N VAL A 133 -12.64 -1.25 -8.64
CA VAL A 133 -12.42 -2.70 -8.43
C VAL A 133 -12.58 -3.48 -9.72
N LEU A 134 -13.62 -3.18 -10.50
CA LEU A 134 -13.87 -3.84 -11.79
C LEU A 134 -12.76 -3.54 -12.80
N ASP A 135 -12.32 -2.29 -12.89
CA ASP A 135 -11.26 -1.87 -13.80
C ASP A 135 -9.94 -2.53 -13.45
N LEU A 136 -9.58 -2.60 -12.16
CA LEU A 136 -8.38 -3.33 -11.71
C LEU A 136 -8.46 -4.79 -12.11
N LYS A 137 -9.58 -5.45 -11.83
CA LYS A 137 -9.78 -6.85 -12.19
C LYS A 137 -9.62 -7.09 -13.68
N VAL A 138 -10.28 -6.29 -14.52
CA VAL A 138 -10.19 -6.41 -15.98
C VAL A 138 -8.76 -6.22 -16.47
N GLN A 139 -8.03 -5.24 -15.94
CA GLN A 139 -6.64 -5.00 -16.33
C GLN A 139 -5.73 -6.17 -15.92
N LEU A 140 -5.86 -6.69 -14.71
CA LEU A 140 -5.08 -7.82 -14.22
C LEU A 140 -5.43 -9.14 -14.96
N ASP A 141 -6.69 -9.37 -15.27
CA ASP A 141 -7.12 -10.55 -16.04
C ASP A 141 -6.56 -10.55 -17.48
N ASN A 142 -6.31 -9.37 -18.05
CA ASN A 142 -5.72 -9.20 -19.37
C ASN A 142 -4.19 -9.06 -19.37
N ALA A 143 -3.55 -8.93 -18.21
CA ALA A 143 -2.11 -8.81 -18.08
C ALA A 143 -1.40 -10.08 -18.57
N LYS A 144 -0.33 -9.92 -19.36
CA LYS A 144 0.42 -11.02 -19.98
C LYS A 144 1.84 -11.18 -19.42
N ASN A 145 2.35 -10.13 -18.78
CA ASN A 145 3.72 -10.05 -18.26
C ASN A 145 3.75 -9.15 -17.01
N GLU A 146 4.93 -9.07 -16.37
CA GLU A 146 5.14 -8.27 -15.16
C GLU A 146 4.85 -6.78 -15.40
N ARG A 147 5.22 -6.24 -16.57
CA ARG A 147 4.98 -4.83 -16.90
C ARG A 147 3.49 -4.51 -16.97
N ASP A 148 2.68 -5.38 -17.57
CA ASP A 148 1.22 -5.17 -17.66
C ASP A 148 0.60 -5.12 -16.26
N ILE A 149 1.06 -5.97 -15.32
CA ILE A 149 0.59 -5.97 -13.92
C ILE A 149 1.02 -4.67 -13.23
N VAL A 150 2.30 -4.29 -13.34
CA VAL A 150 2.82 -3.06 -12.72
C VAL A 150 2.09 -1.83 -13.25
N GLU A 151 1.85 -1.75 -14.56
CA GLU A 151 1.09 -0.67 -15.18
C GLU A 151 -0.36 -0.61 -14.64
N ALA A 152 -1.04 -1.76 -14.57
CA ALA A 152 -2.40 -1.85 -14.01
C ALA A 152 -2.45 -1.37 -12.57
N VAL A 153 -1.52 -1.83 -11.73
CA VAL A 153 -1.45 -1.48 -10.30
C VAL A 153 -1.14 0.01 -10.11
N CYS A 154 -0.19 0.58 -10.88
CA CYS A 154 0.14 1.99 -10.84
C CYS A 154 -1.03 2.87 -11.32
N ARG A 155 -1.68 2.51 -12.42
CA ARG A 155 -2.86 3.20 -12.96
C ARG A 155 -3.99 3.23 -11.94
N GLN A 156 -4.25 2.10 -11.29
CA GLN A 156 -5.30 2.00 -10.28
C GLN A 156 -4.91 2.73 -8.98
N HIS A 157 -3.63 2.81 -8.65
CA HIS A 157 -3.18 3.64 -7.55
C HIS A 157 -3.47 5.13 -7.81
N PHE A 158 -3.20 5.66 -9.00
CA PHE A 158 -3.57 7.02 -9.39
C PHE A 158 -5.08 7.26 -9.29
N ALA A 159 -5.87 6.33 -9.80
CA ALA A 159 -7.33 6.43 -9.74
C ALA A 159 -7.83 6.43 -8.28
N PHE A 160 -7.26 5.59 -7.40
CA PHE A 160 -7.59 5.55 -5.98
C PHE A 160 -7.30 6.89 -5.28
N GLU A 161 -6.10 7.45 -5.50
CA GLU A 161 -5.71 8.73 -4.91
C GLU A 161 -6.61 9.88 -5.41
N ARG A 162 -7.11 9.83 -6.65
CA ARG A 162 -8.06 10.81 -7.18
C ARG A 162 -9.48 10.63 -6.68
N ILE A 163 -9.96 9.41 -6.48
CA ILE A 163 -11.25 9.15 -5.83
C ILE A 163 -11.20 9.64 -4.38
N HIS A 164 -10.09 9.37 -3.70
CA HIS A 164 -9.84 9.77 -2.31
C HIS A 164 -11.00 9.37 -1.40
N PRO A 165 -11.32 8.07 -1.32
CA PRO A 165 -12.62 7.58 -0.84
C PRO A 165 -12.88 7.79 0.64
N PHE A 166 -11.85 7.97 1.45
CA PHE A 166 -11.95 8.12 2.91
C PHE A 166 -11.71 9.56 3.35
N SER A 167 -12.15 9.90 4.56
CA SER A 167 -11.92 11.24 5.12
C SER A 167 -10.45 11.50 5.46
N ASP A 168 -9.71 10.44 5.84
CA ASP A 168 -8.27 10.44 6.11
C ASP A 168 -7.72 9.03 5.80
N GLY A 169 -6.40 8.85 5.74
CA GLY A 169 -5.74 7.55 5.58
C GLY A 169 -5.71 7.01 4.14
N ASN A 170 -6.14 7.78 3.14
CA ASN A 170 -6.15 7.33 1.74
C ASN A 170 -4.76 6.92 1.25
N GLY A 171 -3.73 7.72 1.46
CA GLY A 171 -2.36 7.40 1.06
C GLY A 171 -1.84 6.11 1.69
N ARG A 172 -2.11 5.87 2.99
CA ARG A 172 -1.74 4.61 3.67
C ARG A 172 -2.41 3.41 3.04
N VAL A 173 -3.72 3.51 2.76
CA VAL A 173 -4.49 2.45 2.09
C VAL A 173 -4.03 2.25 0.66
N GLY A 174 -3.85 3.31 -0.12
CA GLY A 174 -3.38 3.25 -1.51
C GLY A 174 -2.04 2.51 -1.62
N ARG A 175 -1.06 2.84 -0.76
CA ARG A 175 0.24 2.16 -0.73
C ARG A 175 0.13 0.72 -0.21
N ALA A 176 -0.77 0.41 0.71
CA ALA A 176 -1.04 -0.96 1.14
C ALA A 176 -1.65 -1.80 0.00
N LEU A 177 -2.55 -1.22 -0.80
CA LEU A 177 -3.13 -1.85 -1.98
C LEU A 177 -2.09 -2.11 -3.08
N LEU A 178 -1.09 -1.21 -3.26
CA LEU A 178 0.04 -1.47 -4.15
C LEU A 178 0.75 -2.78 -3.78
N VAL A 179 1.17 -2.89 -2.51
CA VAL A 179 1.86 -4.09 -2.00
C VAL A 179 0.97 -5.33 -2.14
N TYR A 180 -0.28 -5.24 -1.70
CA TYR A 180 -1.22 -6.36 -1.76
C TYR A 180 -1.45 -6.84 -3.19
N SER A 181 -1.69 -5.92 -4.13
CA SER A 181 -1.92 -6.25 -5.54
C SER A 181 -0.71 -6.95 -6.17
N CYS A 182 0.51 -6.50 -5.87
CA CYS A 182 1.73 -7.14 -6.35
C CYS A 182 1.84 -8.58 -5.84
N LEU A 183 1.75 -8.76 -4.53
CA LEU A 183 1.85 -10.08 -3.89
C LEU A 183 0.75 -11.04 -4.36
N GLN A 184 -0.49 -10.54 -4.49
CA GLN A 184 -1.62 -11.35 -4.98
C GLN A 184 -1.40 -11.86 -6.41
N ASN A 185 -0.67 -11.11 -7.24
CA ASN A 185 -0.38 -11.48 -8.62
C ASN A 185 0.98 -12.18 -8.81
N GLY A 186 1.66 -12.54 -7.70
CA GLY A 186 2.91 -13.29 -7.73
C GLY A 186 4.09 -12.48 -8.24
N ILE A 187 4.09 -11.16 -8.06
CA ILE A 187 5.23 -10.28 -8.34
C ILE A 187 5.75 -9.64 -7.05
N VAL A 188 6.99 -9.21 -7.06
CA VAL A 188 7.60 -8.57 -5.89
C VAL A 188 6.88 -7.27 -5.52
N PRO A 189 6.72 -6.96 -4.22
CA PRO A 189 5.95 -5.80 -3.79
C PRO A 189 6.67 -4.47 -4.09
N ILE A 190 5.87 -3.44 -4.36
CA ILE A 190 6.33 -2.06 -4.55
C ILE A 190 6.17 -1.33 -3.21
N VAL A 191 7.29 -1.07 -2.53
CA VAL A 191 7.32 -0.29 -1.28
C VAL A 191 7.94 1.07 -1.56
N ILE A 192 7.16 2.15 -1.46
CA ILE A 192 7.62 3.52 -1.73
C ILE A 192 8.48 4.03 -0.57
N PRO A 193 9.80 4.25 -0.74
CA PRO A 193 10.63 4.75 0.34
C PRO A 193 10.36 6.23 0.61
N VAL A 194 10.33 6.64 1.88
CA VAL A 194 10.14 8.05 2.26
C VAL A 194 11.19 8.98 1.66
N LYS A 195 12.42 8.51 1.46
CA LYS A 195 13.49 9.27 0.79
C LYS A 195 13.15 9.67 -0.65
N GLN A 196 12.22 8.95 -1.29
CA GLN A 196 11.76 9.21 -2.66
C GLN A 196 10.33 9.81 -2.70
N LYS A 197 9.82 10.29 -1.57
CA LYS A 197 8.50 10.92 -1.45
C LYS A 197 8.28 11.98 -2.54
N GLN A 198 9.26 12.84 -2.79
CA GLN A 198 9.11 13.93 -3.76
C GLN A 198 8.86 13.40 -5.18
N ARG A 199 9.63 12.39 -5.63
CA ARG A 199 9.44 11.75 -6.94
C ARG A 199 8.06 11.08 -7.03
N TYR A 200 7.69 10.33 -6.00
CA TYR A 200 6.39 9.68 -5.91
C TYR A 200 5.22 10.68 -6.02
N ILE A 201 5.26 11.76 -5.24
CA ILE A 201 4.21 12.79 -5.28
C ILE A 201 4.18 13.53 -6.62
N SER A 202 5.34 13.80 -7.25
CA SER A 202 5.39 14.37 -8.60
C SER A 202 4.67 13.48 -9.62
N CYS A 203 4.96 12.17 -9.64
CA CYS A 203 4.26 11.24 -10.54
C CYS A 203 2.73 11.28 -10.33
N LEU A 204 2.26 11.34 -9.07
CA LEU A 204 0.83 11.41 -8.76
C LEU A 204 0.19 12.72 -9.26
N ASN A 205 0.83 13.86 -9.02
CA ASN A 205 0.33 15.18 -9.41
C ASN A 205 0.28 15.32 -10.93
N ASP A 206 1.35 14.94 -11.60
CA ASP A 206 1.50 15.08 -13.06
C ASP A 206 0.76 13.98 -13.83
N MET A 207 0.18 12.98 -13.13
CA MET A 207 -0.42 11.77 -13.74
C MET A 207 0.58 11.03 -14.64
N ASP A 208 1.87 11.08 -14.29
CA ASP A 208 2.95 10.46 -15.05
C ASP A 208 2.99 8.94 -14.78
N LEU A 209 2.15 8.22 -15.52
CA LEU A 209 2.05 6.77 -15.39
C LEU A 209 3.36 6.08 -15.79
N GLU A 210 3.99 6.50 -16.89
CA GLU A 210 5.22 5.89 -17.35
C GLU A 210 6.36 6.11 -16.34
N GLY A 211 6.52 7.34 -15.83
CA GLY A 211 7.48 7.63 -14.78
C GLY A 211 7.22 6.83 -13.49
N MET A 212 5.95 6.60 -13.12
CA MET A 212 5.60 5.76 -11.97
C MET A 212 5.91 4.28 -12.21
N VAL A 213 5.68 3.77 -13.42
CA VAL A 213 6.01 2.39 -13.81
C VAL A 213 7.53 2.17 -13.77
N GLU A 214 8.32 3.05 -14.39
CA GLU A 214 9.78 2.96 -14.34
C GLU A 214 10.31 3.06 -12.89
N PHE A 215 9.78 3.99 -12.11
CA PHE A 215 10.08 4.09 -10.69
C PHE A 215 9.77 2.80 -9.92
N SER A 216 8.62 2.18 -10.23
CA SER A 216 8.23 0.91 -9.61
C SER A 216 9.21 -0.21 -9.96
N PHE A 217 9.69 -0.31 -11.20
CA PHE A 217 10.70 -1.31 -11.59
C PHE A 217 12.05 -1.10 -10.90
N GLU A 218 12.47 0.14 -10.67
CA GLU A 218 13.67 0.42 -9.86
C GLU A 218 13.50 -0.14 -8.44
N LEU A 219 12.35 0.14 -7.80
CA LEU A 219 12.04 -0.36 -6.46
C LEU A 219 11.93 -1.89 -6.40
N MET A 220 11.31 -2.50 -7.40
CA MET A 220 11.20 -3.95 -7.52
C MET A 220 12.57 -4.62 -7.72
N THR A 221 13.50 -3.95 -8.41
CA THR A 221 14.88 -4.44 -8.55
C THR A 221 15.60 -4.45 -7.19
N GLU A 222 15.46 -3.37 -6.39
CA GLU A 222 15.98 -3.34 -5.01
C GLU A 222 15.32 -4.43 -4.15
N GLU A 223 14.03 -4.69 -4.35
CA GLU A 223 13.27 -5.68 -3.59
C GLU A 223 13.66 -7.12 -3.97
N LYS A 224 13.93 -7.40 -5.25
CA LYS A 224 14.46 -8.69 -5.71
C LYS A 224 15.78 -9.03 -5.02
N LEU A 225 16.73 -8.10 -4.98
CA LEU A 225 17.99 -8.27 -4.24
C LEU A 225 17.78 -8.52 -2.76
N ARG A 226 16.77 -7.89 -2.16
CA ARG A 226 16.42 -8.11 -0.76
C ARG A 226 15.86 -9.52 -0.53
N LEU A 227 14.97 -9.99 -1.38
CA LEU A 227 14.42 -11.35 -1.31
C LEU A 227 15.54 -12.38 -1.40
N GLU A 228 16.49 -12.21 -2.33
CA GLU A 228 17.68 -13.06 -2.45
C GLU A 228 18.51 -13.06 -1.16
N ALA A 229 18.67 -11.92 -0.49
CA ALA A 229 19.36 -11.81 0.80
C ALA A 229 18.66 -12.58 1.93
N PHE A 230 17.34 -12.78 1.83
CA PHE A 230 16.55 -13.65 2.72
C PHE A 230 16.50 -15.11 2.24
N GLY A 231 17.28 -15.49 1.21
CA GLY A 231 17.38 -16.85 0.69
C GLY A 231 16.24 -17.28 -0.22
N VAL A 232 15.46 -16.32 -0.73
CA VAL A 232 14.38 -16.60 -1.69
C VAL A 232 14.99 -16.69 -3.09
N ASN A 233 14.84 -17.86 -3.74
CA ASN A 233 15.23 -18.01 -5.14
C ASN A 233 14.11 -17.43 -6.02
N LEU A 234 14.41 -16.35 -6.70
CA LEU A 234 13.56 -15.82 -7.76
C LEU A 234 13.88 -16.65 -9.01
N GLY A 235 12.88 -17.34 -9.57
CA GLY A 235 13.06 -18.10 -10.81
C GLY A 235 13.57 -17.20 -11.95
N ASP A 236 14.43 -17.73 -12.79
CA ASP A 236 14.94 -17.09 -14.01
C ASP A 236 13.84 -16.71 -14.99
#